data_c99f41bf16580604fc1af534859498ee
#
_entry.id   c99f41bf16580604fc1af534859498ee
#
_cell.length_a   1.000
_cell.length_b   1.000
_cell.length_c   1.000
_cell.angle_alpha   90.00
_cell.angle_beta   90.00
_cell.angle_gamma   90.00
#
_symmetry.space_group_name_H-M   'P 1'
#
loop_
_entity.id
_entity.type
_entity.pdbx_description
1 polymer ?
#
loop_
_entity_poly.entity_id
_entity_poly.type
_entity_poly.pdbx_seq_one_letter_code
_entity_poly.pdbx_strand_id
1 'polypeptide(L)'
;KWKVHRSKPGKNCGKCAEICPQKVHIKPEGYRDFVRPADYRCIGDKCMGTIYCCTTNCPNNALRIVPNPMYESLGDCRWTADLILSTWQMAETGTRPVGGLEYEVGDSGGGFDKLRFVFPTEVERIDPAEVDTSIELNRRGDNRSKIKIDVPWYGGGMSFGSVSPNLIIGRARAYKAWNSFTCTGEGGYIEQLVPYKEHVITQIATGLFGVREETIQRAPIVEFKYAQGSKPGLGGHLLGDKVTPAVAAMRGAQPGTPLFSPFPFHSVYSVEDHKKHIDWMMHITPRALISAKVSAPADVDMVAVGSYYAGAHIVHLDGSYGGTGASPEIAKKNIAMPIEYAIPRVHNFLEAEGIRDNVTLIASGGIRTAHDIAKAIALGADGVVIGTSELVAVGCIRCRRCESGRGCARGIATTNDELVAKMDIEWVTQRLINLFAAWQEQIIDLLVQLGLRGVRELRGRTDLLRHLDYE
;
A
#
# COMPACT_ATOMS: atom_id res chain seq x y z
N LYS A 1 -16.55 -8.68 -12.85
CA LYS A 1 -16.66 -9.05 -14.29
C LYS A 1 -18.10 -9.41 -14.65
N TRP A 2 -18.79 -10.09 -13.77
CA TRP A 2 -20.15 -10.60 -14.01
C TRP A 2 -21.15 -9.99 -13.06
N LYS A 3 -22.43 -9.91 -13.49
CA LYS A 3 -23.56 -9.47 -12.71
C LYS A 3 -24.65 -10.54 -12.72
N VAL A 4 -25.16 -10.85 -11.53
CA VAL A 4 -26.22 -11.81 -11.37
C VAL A 4 -27.57 -11.08 -11.33
N HIS A 5 -28.38 -11.30 -12.33
CA HIS A 5 -29.75 -10.84 -12.38
C HIS A 5 -30.71 -11.92 -11.86
N ARG A 6 -31.60 -11.52 -10.95
CA ARG A 6 -32.69 -12.34 -10.44
C ARG A 6 -34.02 -11.75 -10.92
N SER A 7 -34.67 -12.43 -11.83
CA SER A 7 -35.93 -11.95 -12.45
C SER A 7 -37.18 -12.17 -11.59
N LYS A 8 -37.14 -13.14 -10.68
CA LYS A 8 -38.25 -13.44 -9.76
C LYS A 8 -37.69 -13.71 -8.37
N PRO A 9 -38.30 -13.14 -7.30
CA PRO A 9 -37.95 -13.55 -5.95
C PRO A 9 -38.31 -15.02 -5.77
N GLY A 10 -37.29 -15.83 -5.46
CA GLY A 10 -37.51 -17.26 -5.21
C GLY A 10 -38.20 -17.44 -3.86
N LYS A 11 -39.48 -17.77 -3.85
CA LYS A 11 -40.19 -18.10 -2.62
C LYS A 11 -39.47 -19.28 -1.93
N ASN A 12 -38.85 -19.05 -0.80
CA ASN A 12 -38.17 -20.02 0.07
C ASN A 12 -37.14 -20.95 -0.60
N CYS A 13 -36.65 -20.66 -1.81
CA CYS A 13 -35.61 -21.44 -2.45
C CYS A 13 -34.23 -20.92 -2.02
N GLY A 14 -33.36 -21.80 -1.54
CA GLY A 14 -31.97 -21.51 -1.16
C GLY A 14 -30.91 -22.09 -2.10
N LYS A 15 -31.32 -22.83 -3.12
CA LYS A 15 -30.46 -23.68 -3.96
C LYS A 15 -29.22 -23.00 -4.48
N CYS A 16 -29.32 -21.77 -4.97
CA CYS A 16 -28.17 -21.05 -5.51
C CYS A 16 -27.16 -20.63 -4.42
N ALA A 17 -27.61 -20.40 -3.18
CA ALA A 17 -26.67 -20.13 -2.06
C ALA A 17 -25.97 -21.41 -1.58
N GLU A 18 -26.67 -22.55 -1.63
CA GLU A 18 -26.13 -23.85 -1.24
C GLU A 18 -25.04 -24.34 -2.20
N ILE A 19 -25.29 -24.23 -3.51
CA ILE A 19 -24.42 -24.82 -4.52
C ILE A 19 -23.26 -23.93 -4.94
N CYS A 20 -23.31 -22.60 -4.70
CA CYS A 20 -22.29 -21.68 -5.17
C CYS A 20 -21.04 -21.69 -4.25
N PRO A 21 -19.90 -22.27 -4.68
CA PRO A 21 -18.70 -22.32 -3.86
C PRO A 21 -18.10 -20.93 -3.62
N GLN A 22 -18.39 -19.97 -4.50
CA GLN A 22 -17.92 -18.58 -4.40
C GLN A 22 -18.79 -17.72 -3.47
N LYS A 23 -19.85 -18.29 -2.87
CA LYS A 23 -20.75 -17.57 -1.95
C LYS A 23 -21.30 -16.26 -2.52
N VAL A 24 -21.61 -16.24 -3.83
CA VAL A 24 -22.17 -15.07 -4.53
C VAL A 24 -23.57 -14.75 -4.02
N HIS A 25 -24.36 -15.77 -3.72
CA HIS A 25 -25.74 -15.61 -3.29
C HIS A 25 -25.83 -15.64 -1.76
N ILE A 26 -26.26 -14.53 -1.19
CA ILE A 26 -26.36 -14.37 0.26
C ILE A 26 -27.83 -14.41 0.66
N LYS A 27 -28.20 -15.38 1.47
CA LYS A 27 -29.51 -15.47 2.10
C LYS A 27 -29.31 -15.46 3.62
N PRO A 28 -29.55 -14.31 4.29
CA PRO A 28 -29.38 -14.24 5.73
C PRO A 28 -30.39 -15.16 6.45
N GLU A 29 -29.98 -15.71 7.58
CA GLU A 29 -30.83 -16.52 8.42
C GLU A 29 -32.05 -15.73 8.89
N GLY A 30 -33.24 -16.34 8.83
CA GLY A 30 -34.50 -15.69 9.18
C GLY A 30 -35.12 -14.80 8.10
N TYR A 31 -34.42 -14.53 6.98
CA TYR A 31 -34.97 -13.73 5.89
C TYR A 31 -35.63 -14.61 4.82
N ARG A 32 -36.76 -14.14 4.28
CA ARG A 32 -37.47 -14.82 3.17
C ARG A 32 -36.74 -14.63 1.84
N ASP A 33 -36.12 -13.48 1.65
CA ASP A 33 -35.51 -13.06 0.40
C ASP A 33 -33.98 -13.02 0.46
N PHE A 34 -33.37 -13.13 -0.70
CA PHE A 34 -31.94 -12.92 -0.85
C PHE A 34 -31.62 -11.43 -0.78
N VAL A 35 -30.50 -11.09 -0.14
CA VAL A 35 -29.91 -9.78 -0.29
C VAL A 35 -29.22 -9.64 -1.67
N ARG A 36 -28.75 -8.45 -2.00
CA ARG A 36 -28.02 -8.19 -3.24
C ARG A 36 -26.86 -9.18 -3.37
N PRO A 37 -26.71 -9.83 -4.55
CA PRO A 37 -25.60 -10.75 -4.78
C PRO A 37 -24.24 -10.06 -4.63
N ALA A 38 -23.26 -10.79 -4.11
CA ALA A 38 -21.85 -10.38 -4.13
C ALA A 38 -21.28 -10.63 -5.54
N ASP A 39 -21.68 -9.80 -6.49
CA ASP A 39 -21.39 -9.96 -7.92
C ASP A 39 -19.88 -10.09 -8.21
N TYR A 40 -19.02 -9.40 -7.42
CA TYR A 40 -17.57 -9.44 -7.57
C TYR A 40 -16.96 -10.84 -7.34
N ARG A 41 -17.68 -11.74 -6.65
CA ARG A 41 -17.27 -13.13 -6.44
C ARG A 41 -17.69 -14.06 -7.60
N CYS A 42 -18.52 -13.58 -8.54
CA CYS A 42 -19.03 -14.42 -9.61
C CYS A 42 -17.96 -14.68 -10.67
N ILE A 43 -17.66 -15.97 -10.91
CA ILE A 43 -16.70 -16.41 -11.93
C ILE A 43 -17.35 -16.62 -13.30
N GLY A 44 -18.65 -16.35 -13.43
CA GLY A 44 -19.38 -16.30 -14.68
C GLY A 44 -19.33 -17.60 -15.48
N ASP A 45 -18.75 -17.51 -16.68
CA ASP A 45 -18.60 -18.59 -17.63
C ASP A 45 -17.75 -19.77 -17.12
N LYS A 46 -16.80 -19.53 -16.24
CA LYS A 46 -15.94 -20.59 -15.67
C LYS A 46 -16.70 -21.65 -14.86
N CYS A 47 -17.92 -21.33 -14.35
CA CYS A 47 -18.77 -22.33 -13.69
C CYS A 47 -19.85 -22.92 -14.61
N MET A 48 -20.04 -22.38 -15.82
CA MET A 48 -21.00 -22.93 -16.78
C MET A 48 -20.67 -24.38 -17.13
N GLY A 49 -21.67 -25.24 -17.13
CA GLY A 49 -21.46 -26.68 -17.36
C GLY A 49 -21.03 -27.48 -16.14
N THR A 50 -20.78 -26.83 -14.99
CA THR A 50 -20.51 -27.54 -13.74
C THR A 50 -21.78 -27.75 -12.92
N ILE A 51 -21.74 -28.70 -11.97
CA ILE A 51 -22.81 -28.93 -10.99
C ILE A 51 -23.03 -27.74 -10.06
N TYR A 52 -22.10 -26.78 -10.01
CA TYR A 52 -22.15 -25.59 -9.16
C TYR A 52 -22.78 -24.38 -9.85
N CYS A 53 -23.12 -24.48 -11.11
CA CYS A 53 -23.68 -23.36 -11.88
C CYS A 53 -25.08 -22.99 -11.40
N CYS A 54 -25.23 -21.81 -10.84
CA CYS A 54 -26.48 -21.35 -10.25
C CYS A 54 -27.61 -21.13 -11.28
N THR A 55 -27.25 -20.75 -12.52
CA THR A 55 -28.24 -20.54 -13.59
C THR A 55 -28.80 -21.86 -14.10
N THR A 56 -27.96 -22.84 -14.34
CA THR A 56 -28.34 -24.18 -14.83
C THR A 56 -29.15 -24.95 -13.77
N ASN A 57 -28.81 -24.80 -12.49
CA ASN A 57 -29.46 -25.51 -11.39
C ASN A 57 -30.60 -24.73 -10.74
N CYS A 58 -31.01 -23.59 -11.31
CA CYS A 58 -32.11 -22.81 -10.78
C CYS A 58 -33.44 -23.46 -11.14
N PRO A 59 -34.19 -24.03 -10.19
CA PRO A 59 -35.46 -24.72 -10.48
C PRO A 59 -36.56 -23.80 -11.04
N ASN A 60 -36.36 -22.49 -10.87
CA ASN A 60 -37.33 -21.47 -11.31
C ASN A 60 -36.86 -20.69 -12.55
N ASN A 61 -35.73 -21.03 -13.13
CA ASN A 61 -35.08 -20.27 -14.23
C ASN A 61 -35.03 -18.75 -13.95
N ALA A 62 -34.81 -18.39 -12.69
CA ALA A 62 -34.90 -17.01 -12.21
C ALA A 62 -33.59 -16.26 -12.28
N LEU A 63 -32.49 -16.93 -12.63
CA LEU A 63 -31.14 -16.35 -12.61
C LEU A 63 -30.59 -16.22 -14.01
N ARG A 64 -29.96 -15.07 -14.26
CA ARG A 64 -29.12 -14.82 -15.44
C ARG A 64 -27.82 -14.21 -15.01
N ILE A 65 -26.73 -14.64 -15.62
CA ILE A 65 -25.40 -14.04 -15.47
C ILE A 65 -25.13 -13.25 -16.75
N VAL A 66 -24.80 -11.97 -16.58
CA VAL A 66 -24.50 -11.05 -17.68
C VAL A 66 -23.21 -10.30 -17.38
N PRO A 67 -22.49 -9.76 -18.40
CA PRO A 67 -21.41 -8.83 -18.16
C PRO A 67 -21.85 -7.68 -17.24
N ASN A 68 -21.00 -7.29 -16.32
CA ASN A 68 -21.30 -6.22 -15.38
C ASN A 68 -20.76 -4.88 -15.92
N PRO A 69 -21.62 -3.93 -16.32
CA PRO A 69 -21.17 -2.64 -16.83
C PRO A 69 -20.29 -1.85 -15.84
N MET A 70 -20.50 -2.08 -14.54
CA MET A 70 -19.67 -1.45 -13.49
C MET A 70 -18.24 -1.99 -13.50
N TYR A 71 -18.01 -3.19 -14.00
CA TYR A 71 -16.68 -3.77 -14.09
C TYR A 71 -15.75 -2.95 -15.00
N GLU A 72 -16.25 -2.50 -16.15
CA GLU A 72 -15.49 -1.69 -17.11
C GLU A 72 -15.13 -0.30 -16.55
N SER A 73 -15.88 0.17 -15.55
CA SER A 73 -15.63 1.46 -14.88
C SER A 73 -14.65 1.36 -13.71
N LEU A 74 -14.22 0.13 -13.32
CA LEU A 74 -13.28 -0.06 -12.24
C LEU A 74 -11.84 0.10 -12.72
N GLY A 75 -11.07 0.84 -11.95
CA GLY A 75 -9.63 0.84 -12.08
C GLY A 75 -9.07 1.74 -13.18
N ASP A 76 -7.86 1.43 -13.53
CA ASP A 76 -7.07 2.04 -14.59
C ASP A 76 -6.08 1.01 -15.16
N CYS A 77 -5.18 1.41 -16.06
CA CYS A 77 -4.22 0.48 -16.69
C CYS A 77 -3.29 -0.24 -15.69
N ARG A 78 -3.04 0.34 -14.52
CA ARG A 78 -2.20 -0.27 -13.48
C ARG A 78 -3.01 -1.05 -12.43
N TRP A 79 -4.21 -0.58 -12.14
CA TRP A 79 -5.15 -1.22 -11.23
C TRP A 79 -6.33 -1.72 -12.04
N THR A 80 -6.16 -2.86 -12.66
CA THR A 80 -7.23 -3.48 -13.44
C THR A 80 -8.43 -3.83 -12.56
N ALA A 81 -9.59 -4.00 -13.18
CA ALA A 81 -10.78 -4.39 -12.46
C ALA A 81 -10.60 -5.74 -11.74
N ASP A 82 -9.92 -6.71 -12.37
CA ASP A 82 -9.63 -8.02 -11.75
C ASP A 82 -8.73 -7.87 -10.52
N LEU A 83 -7.71 -7.02 -10.58
CA LEU A 83 -6.83 -6.74 -9.45
C LEU A 83 -7.58 -6.07 -8.29
N ILE A 84 -8.49 -5.14 -8.58
CA ILE A 84 -9.36 -4.50 -7.57
C ILE A 84 -10.26 -5.55 -6.91
N LEU A 85 -10.90 -6.40 -7.70
CA LEU A 85 -11.81 -7.42 -7.18
C LEU A 85 -11.07 -8.47 -6.34
N SER A 86 -9.88 -8.90 -6.77
CA SER A 86 -9.07 -9.83 -5.98
C SER A 86 -8.62 -9.21 -4.65
N THR A 87 -8.22 -7.93 -4.66
CA THR A 87 -7.88 -7.19 -3.45
C THR A 87 -9.08 -7.08 -2.50
N TRP A 88 -10.29 -6.82 -3.02
CA TRP A 88 -11.50 -6.78 -2.21
C TRP A 88 -11.84 -8.14 -1.61
N GLN A 89 -11.65 -9.23 -2.35
CA GLN A 89 -11.86 -10.58 -1.83
C GLN A 89 -10.89 -10.90 -0.70
N MET A 90 -9.60 -10.64 -0.88
CA MET A 90 -8.59 -10.81 0.18
C MET A 90 -8.92 -9.98 1.42
N ALA A 91 -9.28 -8.70 1.23
CA ALA A 91 -9.65 -7.81 2.32
C ALA A 91 -10.95 -8.24 3.05
N GLU A 92 -11.81 -9.00 2.41
CA GLU A 92 -13.04 -9.53 3.03
C GLU A 92 -12.80 -10.85 3.74
N THR A 93 -11.98 -11.73 3.17
CA THR A 93 -11.86 -13.12 3.62
C THR A 93 -10.60 -13.41 4.44
N GLY A 94 -9.55 -12.63 4.30
CA GLY A 94 -8.24 -12.88 4.90
C GLY A 94 -7.44 -14.00 4.23
N THR A 95 -7.91 -14.50 3.08
CA THR A 95 -7.27 -15.58 2.34
C THR A 95 -6.99 -15.18 0.89
N ARG A 96 -6.09 -15.93 0.23
CA ARG A 96 -5.84 -15.71 -1.19
C ARG A 96 -7.11 -15.81 -2.04
N PRO A 97 -7.19 -15.11 -3.19
CA PRO A 97 -8.35 -15.20 -4.06
C PRO A 97 -8.50 -16.61 -4.65
N VAL A 98 -9.75 -17.01 -4.86
CA VAL A 98 -10.07 -18.32 -5.44
C VAL A 98 -10.85 -18.15 -6.74
N GLY A 99 -10.79 -19.16 -7.62
CA GLY A 99 -11.69 -19.29 -8.76
C GLY A 99 -11.50 -18.27 -9.88
N GLY A 100 -10.28 -17.83 -10.16
CA GLY A 100 -9.94 -17.05 -11.34
C GLY A 100 -9.99 -15.54 -11.14
N LEU A 101 -10.10 -15.06 -9.91
CA LEU A 101 -9.73 -13.70 -9.54
C LEU A 101 -8.22 -13.56 -9.27
N GLU A 102 -7.48 -14.65 -9.42
CA GLU A 102 -6.03 -14.67 -9.29
C GLU A 102 -5.39 -13.97 -10.51
N TYR A 103 -4.64 -12.94 -10.23
CA TYR A 103 -3.52 -12.43 -11.01
C TYR A 103 -3.67 -12.27 -12.54
N GLU A 104 -4.79 -11.83 -13.05
CA GLU A 104 -4.70 -11.11 -14.32
C GLU A 104 -4.08 -9.73 -14.06
N VAL A 105 -2.77 -9.72 -13.87
CA VAL A 105 -2.01 -8.48 -13.86
C VAL A 105 -2.07 -7.93 -15.27
N GLY A 106 -2.74 -6.79 -15.45
CA GLY A 106 -2.81 -6.15 -16.76
C GLY A 106 -1.42 -5.73 -17.25
N ASP A 107 -1.30 -5.54 -18.53
CA ASP A 107 -0.14 -4.88 -19.10
C ASP A 107 -0.25 -3.38 -18.85
N SER A 108 0.38 -2.93 -17.79
CA SER A 108 0.39 -1.51 -17.41
C SER A 108 1.50 -0.71 -18.13
N GLY A 109 2.23 -1.35 -19.05
CA GLY A 109 3.34 -0.75 -19.76
C GLY A 109 4.62 -0.61 -18.93
N GLY A 110 4.76 -1.35 -17.84
CA GLY A 110 5.93 -1.34 -16.96
C GLY A 110 5.61 -1.80 -15.55
N GLY A 111 6.51 -1.53 -14.64
CA GLY A 111 6.44 -2.01 -13.27
C GLY A 111 6.74 -3.50 -13.19
N PHE A 112 6.27 -4.12 -12.13
CA PHE A 112 6.50 -5.55 -11.88
C PHE A 112 5.73 -6.49 -12.83
N ASP A 113 4.90 -5.94 -13.74
CA ASP A 113 4.06 -6.72 -14.64
C ASP A 113 4.86 -7.56 -15.64
N LYS A 114 6.07 -7.10 -16.00
CA LYS A 114 6.98 -7.81 -16.92
C LYS A 114 7.93 -8.78 -16.22
N LEU A 115 7.96 -8.79 -14.90
CA LEU A 115 8.81 -9.68 -14.13
C LEU A 115 8.07 -10.97 -13.76
N ARG A 116 8.74 -12.11 -13.86
CA ARG A 116 8.25 -13.42 -13.43
C ARG A 116 9.30 -14.11 -12.57
N PHE A 117 8.87 -14.85 -11.56
CA PHE A 117 9.75 -15.74 -10.82
C PHE A 117 10.07 -16.97 -11.66
N VAL A 118 11.33 -17.38 -11.60
CA VAL A 118 11.83 -18.65 -12.11
C VAL A 118 11.94 -19.60 -10.94
N PHE A 119 11.14 -20.66 -10.98
CA PHE A 119 11.14 -21.64 -9.89
C PHE A 119 12.21 -22.72 -10.16
N PRO A 120 13.02 -23.06 -9.13
CA PRO A 120 13.94 -24.18 -9.22
C PRO A 120 13.18 -25.51 -9.47
N THR A 121 13.81 -26.43 -10.19
CA THR A 121 13.23 -27.77 -10.45
C THR A 121 13.24 -28.66 -9.21
N GLU A 122 14.20 -28.46 -8.33
CA GLU A 122 14.34 -29.17 -7.08
C GLU A 122 14.56 -28.15 -5.94
N VAL A 123 13.79 -28.27 -4.88
CA VAL A 123 13.91 -27.43 -3.68
C VAL A 123 13.85 -28.30 -2.43
N GLU A 124 14.56 -27.88 -1.41
CA GLU A 124 14.39 -28.47 -0.07
C GLU A 124 12.95 -28.23 0.40
N ARG A 125 12.34 -29.24 1.00
CA ARG A 125 11.02 -29.11 1.60
C ARG A 125 11.11 -28.26 2.87
N ILE A 126 10.51 -27.09 2.84
CA ILE A 126 10.45 -26.15 3.95
C ILE A 126 9.03 -26.18 4.55
N ASP A 127 8.93 -26.23 5.89
CA ASP A 127 7.66 -26.05 6.57
C ASP A 127 7.25 -24.57 6.47
N PRO A 128 6.06 -24.23 5.94
CA PRO A 128 5.57 -22.86 5.89
C PRO A 128 5.63 -22.14 7.25
N ALA A 129 5.52 -22.86 8.36
CA ALA A 129 5.60 -22.28 9.71
C ALA A 129 7.01 -21.80 10.11
N GLU A 130 8.06 -22.29 9.44
CA GLU A 130 9.45 -21.90 9.67
C GLU A 130 9.89 -20.69 8.84
N VAL A 131 9.05 -20.21 7.92
CA VAL A 131 9.40 -19.10 7.01
C VAL A 131 9.35 -17.77 7.73
N ASP A 132 10.48 -17.06 7.80
CA ASP A 132 10.57 -15.71 8.41
C ASP A 132 10.27 -14.61 7.39
N THR A 133 9.12 -13.93 7.56
CA THR A 133 8.72 -12.77 6.75
C THR A 133 9.16 -11.44 7.33
N SER A 134 9.82 -11.42 8.48
CA SER A 134 10.19 -10.21 9.21
C SER A 134 11.38 -9.48 8.61
N ILE A 135 11.45 -8.19 8.88
CA ILE A 135 12.59 -7.35 8.51
C ILE A 135 13.07 -6.47 9.66
N GLU A 136 14.37 -6.19 9.69
CA GLU A 136 14.99 -5.26 10.63
C GLU A 136 15.08 -3.86 10.00
N LEU A 137 14.66 -2.84 10.75
CA LEU A 137 14.66 -1.45 10.30
C LEU A 137 15.92 -0.66 10.77
N ASN A 138 16.69 -1.19 11.73
CA ASN A 138 17.99 -0.64 12.12
C ASN A 138 19.10 -1.66 11.85
N ARG A 139 19.89 -1.41 10.82
CA ARG A 139 21.02 -2.24 10.40
C ARG A 139 22.39 -1.53 10.55
N ARG A 140 22.39 -0.25 11.01
CA ARG A 140 23.63 0.52 11.14
C ARG A 140 24.60 -0.01 12.21
N GLY A 141 24.12 -0.82 13.15
CA GLY A 141 24.94 -1.28 14.26
C GLY A 141 25.20 -0.22 15.34
N ASP A 142 24.45 0.87 15.33
CA ASP A 142 24.52 1.91 16.36
C ASP A 142 23.72 1.51 17.62
N ASN A 143 23.78 2.36 18.66
CA ASN A 143 23.14 2.12 19.95
C ASN A 143 21.63 2.46 19.97
N ARG A 144 20.98 2.68 18.80
CA ARG A 144 19.57 3.02 18.69
C ARG A 144 18.69 1.81 18.76
N SER A 145 17.39 2.06 18.87
CA SER A 145 16.38 1.00 18.96
C SER A 145 16.53 0.01 17.79
N LYS A 146 16.61 -1.27 18.12
CA LYS A 146 16.52 -2.36 17.15
C LYS A 146 15.05 -2.64 16.91
N ILE A 147 14.51 -2.13 15.82
CA ILE A 147 13.11 -2.31 15.45
C ILE A 147 13.04 -3.42 14.42
N LYS A 148 12.25 -4.45 14.71
CA LYS A 148 11.91 -5.55 13.81
C LYS A 148 10.40 -5.53 13.58
N ILE A 149 9.95 -5.65 12.34
CA ILE A 149 8.53 -5.79 11.97
C ILE A 149 8.29 -7.17 11.37
N ASP A 150 7.11 -7.74 11.61
CA ASP A 150 6.82 -9.16 11.33
C ASP A 150 6.53 -9.42 9.83
N VAL A 151 6.31 -8.36 9.06
CA VAL A 151 6.01 -8.43 7.63
C VAL A 151 6.89 -7.45 6.85
N PRO A 152 7.27 -7.74 5.59
CA PRO A 152 8.20 -6.90 4.84
C PRO A 152 7.54 -5.65 4.24
N TRP A 153 6.54 -5.08 4.93
CA TRP A 153 5.89 -3.82 4.51
C TRP A 153 5.39 -2.99 5.68
N TYR A 154 5.24 -1.70 5.42
CA TYR A 154 4.52 -0.78 6.28
C TYR A 154 3.72 0.25 5.46
N GLY A 155 2.87 1.03 6.11
CA GLY A 155 1.94 1.96 5.47
C GLY A 155 2.57 3.29 5.08
N GLY A 156 2.31 3.73 3.87
CA GLY A 156 2.76 5.01 3.36
C GLY A 156 2.14 6.22 4.05
N GLY A 157 2.85 7.35 4.01
CA GLY A 157 2.39 8.61 4.58
C GLY A 157 1.10 9.11 3.93
N MET A 158 0.04 9.19 4.73
CA MET A 158 -1.26 9.73 4.35
C MET A 158 -1.71 10.74 5.40
N SER A 159 -1.64 12.03 5.05
CA SER A 159 -1.89 13.10 6.01
C SER A 159 -3.37 13.30 6.30
N PHE A 160 -3.67 13.70 7.53
CA PHE A 160 -4.98 14.23 7.89
C PHE A 160 -5.30 15.47 7.02
N GLY A 161 -6.47 15.47 6.43
CA GLY A 161 -6.88 16.45 5.41
C GLY A 161 -6.74 15.93 3.98
N SER A 162 -5.73 15.12 3.66
CA SER A 162 -5.69 14.39 2.39
C SER A 162 -6.55 13.14 2.42
N VAL A 163 -6.61 12.45 3.57
CA VAL A 163 -7.51 11.34 3.84
C VAL A 163 -8.29 11.57 5.14
N SER A 164 -9.37 10.81 5.33
CA SER A 164 -10.26 10.93 6.48
C SER A 164 -9.60 10.43 7.77
N PRO A 165 -9.98 10.98 8.93
CA PRO A 165 -9.48 10.53 10.23
C PRO A 165 -9.84 9.06 10.51
N ASN A 166 -11.01 8.60 10.10
CA ASN A 166 -11.46 7.23 10.29
C ASN A 166 -10.55 6.22 9.56
N LEU A 167 -10.12 6.57 8.35
CA LEU A 167 -9.13 5.76 7.63
C LEU A 167 -7.79 5.72 8.36
N ILE A 168 -7.30 6.87 8.85
CA ILE A 168 -6.03 6.96 9.57
C ILE A 168 -6.03 6.08 10.81
N ILE A 169 -7.11 6.13 11.61
CA ILE A 169 -7.27 5.34 12.83
C ILE A 169 -7.36 3.84 12.51
N GLY A 170 -8.17 3.46 11.51
CA GLY A 170 -8.30 2.07 11.08
C GLY A 170 -6.96 1.48 10.61
N ARG A 171 -6.17 2.26 9.87
CA ARG A 171 -4.79 1.90 9.49
C ARG A 171 -3.90 1.67 10.71
N ALA A 172 -3.90 2.61 11.66
CA ALA A 172 -3.06 2.51 12.85
C ALA A 172 -3.37 1.24 13.68
N ARG A 173 -4.66 0.88 13.79
CA ARG A 173 -5.09 -0.35 14.45
C ARG A 173 -4.61 -1.61 13.71
N ALA A 174 -4.75 -1.64 12.40
CA ALA A 174 -4.32 -2.77 11.58
C ALA A 174 -2.80 -2.98 11.66
N TYR A 175 -2.02 -1.90 11.52
CA TYR A 175 -0.56 -1.98 11.61
C TYR A 175 -0.05 -2.37 13.00
N LYS A 176 -0.70 -1.88 14.06
CA LYS A 176 -0.40 -2.34 15.42
C LYS A 176 -0.65 -3.84 15.58
N ALA A 177 -1.76 -4.35 15.03
CA ALA A 177 -2.08 -5.78 15.10
C ALA A 177 -1.04 -6.67 14.36
N TRP A 178 -0.35 -6.11 13.37
CA TRP A 178 0.67 -6.78 12.55
C TRP A 178 2.11 -6.40 12.93
N ASN A 179 2.33 -5.82 14.11
CA ASN A 179 3.65 -5.35 14.56
C ASN A 179 4.42 -4.61 13.45
N SER A 180 3.72 -3.72 12.74
CA SER A 180 4.28 -2.90 11.68
C SER A 180 3.90 -1.43 11.89
N PHE A 181 4.08 -0.57 10.89
CA PHE A 181 3.92 0.87 11.04
C PHE A 181 2.93 1.46 10.05
N THR A 182 2.16 2.46 10.52
CA THR A 182 1.55 3.49 9.66
C THR A 182 2.39 4.76 9.70
N CYS A 183 2.13 5.70 8.78
CA CYS A 183 2.85 6.97 8.72
C CYS A 183 1.87 8.14 8.70
N THR A 184 2.18 9.19 9.45
CA THR A 184 1.34 10.40 9.55
C THR A 184 1.16 11.13 8.22
N GLY A 185 2.13 11.01 7.31
CA GLY A 185 2.21 11.89 6.16
C GLY A 185 2.55 13.33 6.55
N GLU A 186 2.51 14.22 5.56
CA GLU A 186 2.81 15.64 5.72
C GLU A 186 1.64 16.36 6.39
N GLY A 187 1.82 16.95 7.53
CA GLY A 187 0.79 17.82 8.07
C GLY A 187 0.44 17.61 9.53
N GLY A 188 1.34 16.99 10.29
CA GLY A 188 1.23 16.84 11.71
C GLY A 188 0.60 15.53 12.17
N TYR A 189 0.44 15.43 13.46
CA TYR A 189 0.08 14.21 14.17
C TYR A 189 -1.28 14.40 14.86
N ILE A 190 -2.30 13.65 14.48
CA ILE A 190 -3.61 13.72 15.12
C ILE A 190 -3.59 13.00 16.48
N GLU A 191 -4.25 13.57 17.49
CA GLU A 191 -4.25 13.02 18.86
C GLU A 191 -4.81 11.59 18.95
N GLN A 192 -5.72 11.23 18.08
CA GLN A 192 -6.29 9.87 18.00
C GLN A 192 -5.25 8.80 17.68
N LEU A 193 -4.07 9.17 17.18
CA LEU A 193 -2.96 8.24 16.95
C LEU A 193 -2.09 7.99 18.19
N VAL A 194 -2.22 8.77 19.27
CA VAL A 194 -1.40 8.62 20.48
C VAL A 194 -1.47 7.21 21.08
N PRO A 195 -2.62 6.50 21.15
CA PRO A 195 -2.68 5.12 21.62
C PRO A 195 -1.90 4.11 20.76
N TYR A 196 -1.48 4.52 19.58
CA TYR A 196 -0.74 3.70 18.59
C TYR A 196 0.66 4.22 18.33
N LYS A 197 1.17 5.16 19.13
CA LYS A 197 2.42 5.91 18.87
C LYS A 197 3.63 5.02 18.56
N GLU A 198 3.73 3.87 19.18
CA GLU A 198 4.85 2.92 18.95
C GLU A 198 4.77 2.22 17.57
N HIS A 199 3.69 2.42 16.82
CA HIS A 199 3.45 1.91 15.46
C HIS A 199 3.18 3.04 14.44
N VAL A 200 3.63 4.26 14.74
CA VAL A 200 3.40 5.43 13.89
C VAL A 200 4.73 6.11 13.54
N ILE A 201 5.04 6.16 12.26
CA ILE A 201 6.14 6.97 11.72
C ILE A 201 5.67 8.42 11.65
N THR A 202 6.43 9.35 12.23
CA THR A 202 6.19 10.78 12.10
C THR A 202 6.95 11.31 10.89
N GLN A 203 6.23 11.85 9.91
CA GLN A 203 6.83 12.40 8.69
C GLN A 203 7.00 13.91 8.79
N ILE A 204 8.17 14.40 8.39
CA ILE A 204 8.51 15.81 8.31
C ILE A 204 8.48 16.24 6.84
N ALA A 205 7.57 17.18 6.53
CA ALA A 205 7.44 17.76 5.22
C ALA A 205 8.42 18.91 4.97
N THR A 206 8.73 19.19 3.73
CA THR A 206 9.55 20.35 3.33
C THR A 206 8.97 21.69 3.78
N GLY A 207 7.63 21.78 3.94
CA GLY A 207 6.94 22.96 4.46
C GLY A 207 6.84 23.04 5.98
N LEU A 208 7.34 22.05 6.71
CA LEU A 208 7.33 21.95 8.18
C LEU A 208 5.94 22.09 8.83
N PHE A 209 4.86 21.83 8.08
CA PHE A 209 3.49 21.92 8.58
C PHE A 209 3.23 20.94 9.71
N GLY A 210 2.77 21.45 10.86
CA GLY A 210 2.42 20.65 12.03
C GLY A 210 3.61 19.91 12.67
N VAL A 211 4.84 20.31 12.36
CA VAL A 211 6.05 19.77 12.99
C VAL A 211 6.17 20.38 14.38
N ARG A 212 6.17 19.54 15.40
CA ARG A 212 6.28 19.93 16.81
C ARG A 212 7.22 18.98 17.51
N GLU A 213 8.01 19.50 18.46
CA GLU A 213 8.97 18.72 19.23
C GLU A 213 8.32 17.53 19.93
N GLU A 214 7.17 17.73 20.58
CA GLU A 214 6.43 16.66 21.27
C GLU A 214 6.01 15.50 20.33
N THR A 215 5.70 15.81 19.07
CA THR A 215 5.31 14.79 18.09
C THR A 215 6.52 14.01 17.57
N ILE A 216 7.68 14.65 17.54
CA ILE A 216 8.96 14.03 17.20
C ILE A 216 9.44 13.14 18.34
N GLN A 217 9.38 13.63 19.59
CA GLN A 217 9.84 12.88 20.77
C GLN A 217 9.09 11.57 20.99
N ARG A 218 7.82 11.51 20.60
CA ARG A 218 7.00 10.27 20.74
C ARG A 218 7.24 9.26 19.63
N ALA A 219 7.88 9.65 18.51
CA ALA A 219 8.01 8.81 17.33
C ALA A 219 9.11 7.75 17.48
N PRO A 220 8.85 6.46 17.17
CA PRO A 220 9.89 5.44 17.04
C PRO A 220 10.72 5.61 15.76
N ILE A 221 10.13 6.20 14.72
CA ILE A 221 10.78 6.50 13.44
C ILE A 221 10.36 7.90 12.99
N VAL A 222 11.34 8.72 12.61
CA VAL A 222 11.12 10.03 11.98
C VAL A 222 11.54 9.95 10.53
N GLU A 223 10.64 10.29 9.62
CA GLU A 223 10.89 10.28 8.18
C GLU A 223 10.96 11.69 7.61
N PHE A 224 12.12 12.07 7.08
CA PHE A 224 12.26 13.27 6.26
C PHE A 224 11.74 13.00 4.86
N LYS A 225 10.69 13.70 4.43
CA LYS A 225 10.16 13.59 3.09
C LYS A 225 10.74 14.67 2.20
N TYR A 226 11.76 14.32 1.45
CA TYR A 226 12.37 15.21 0.44
C TYR A 226 11.55 15.29 -0.83
N ALA A 227 10.96 14.16 -1.25
CA ALA A 227 10.21 14.10 -2.49
C ALA A 227 9.16 12.98 -2.47
N GLN A 228 8.43 12.87 -3.56
CA GLN A 228 7.43 11.83 -3.82
C GLN A 228 7.51 11.42 -5.28
N GLY A 229 7.53 10.12 -5.56
CA GLY A 229 7.79 9.57 -6.88
C GLY A 229 6.81 10.01 -7.97
N SER A 230 5.52 10.16 -7.64
CA SER A 230 4.50 10.60 -8.59
C SER A 230 4.52 12.10 -8.89
N LYS A 231 5.26 12.90 -8.14
CA LYS A 231 5.39 14.36 -8.33
C LYS A 231 6.76 14.87 -7.88
N PRO A 232 7.86 14.37 -8.46
CA PRO A 232 9.19 14.85 -8.12
C PRO A 232 9.35 16.33 -8.46
N GLY A 233 10.07 17.07 -7.61
CA GLY A 233 10.23 18.52 -7.76
C GLY A 233 9.01 19.36 -7.36
N LEU A 234 7.94 18.73 -6.91
CA LEU A 234 6.74 19.40 -6.38
C LEU A 234 6.56 19.03 -4.91
N GLY A 235 6.30 20.02 -4.07
CA GLY A 235 6.00 19.80 -2.66
C GLY A 235 4.58 19.24 -2.40
N GLY A 236 4.22 19.14 -1.14
CA GLY A 236 2.87 18.77 -0.72
C GLY A 236 1.86 19.83 -1.13
N HIS A 237 0.65 19.39 -1.45
CA HIS A 237 -0.45 20.26 -1.84
C HIS A 237 -1.76 19.82 -1.17
N LEU A 238 -2.46 20.74 -0.56
CA LEU A 238 -3.80 20.55 -0.02
C LEU A 238 -4.70 21.71 -0.43
N LEU A 239 -5.81 21.39 -1.09
CA LEU A 239 -6.79 22.39 -1.52
C LEU A 239 -7.46 23.08 -0.34
N GLY A 240 -7.82 24.35 -0.49
CA GLY A 240 -8.39 25.17 0.57
C GLY A 240 -9.70 24.62 1.16
N ASP A 241 -10.56 24.04 0.33
CA ASP A 241 -11.82 23.41 0.77
C ASP A 241 -11.62 22.16 1.67
N LYS A 242 -10.43 21.57 1.65
CA LYS A 242 -10.03 20.51 2.59
C LYS A 242 -9.35 21.03 3.86
N VAL A 243 -8.98 22.31 3.90
CA VAL A 243 -8.38 22.94 5.07
C VAL A 243 -9.47 23.38 6.04
N THR A 244 -10.09 22.42 6.69
CA THR A 244 -11.07 22.65 7.77
C THR A 244 -10.40 23.33 8.98
N PRO A 245 -11.16 23.89 9.93
CA PRO A 245 -10.59 24.45 11.16
C PRO A 245 -9.67 23.46 11.91
N ALA A 246 -10.03 22.17 11.96
CA ALA A 246 -9.22 21.13 12.60
C ALA A 246 -7.90 20.88 11.86
N VAL A 247 -7.93 20.83 10.53
CA VAL A 247 -6.72 20.69 9.69
C VAL A 247 -5.82 21.92 9.82
N ALA A 248 -6.42 23.11 9.79
CA ALA A 248 -5.69 24.36 9.92
C ALA A 248 -4.98 24.48 11.29
N ALA A 249 -5.68 24.19 12.37
CA ALA A 249 -5.12 24.21 13.73
C ALA A 249 -3.93 23.24 13.86
N MET A 250 -4.05 22.03 13.33
CA MET A 250 -2.97 21.04 13.37
C MET A 250 -1.74 21.47 12.56
N ARG A 251 -1.96 22.13 11.40
CA ARG A 251 -0.88 22.54 10.49
C ARG A 251 -0.31 23.93 10.78
N GLY A 252 -0.90 24.68 11.71
CA GLY A 252 -0.53 26.09 11.96
C GLY A 252 -0.90 27.00 10.78
N ALA A 253 -2.07 26.77 10.16
CA ALA A 253 -2.53 27.46 8.94
C ALA A 253 -3.88 28.15 9.15
N GLN A 254 -4.33 28.92 8.14
CA GLN A 254 -5.64 29.55 8.10
C GLN A 254 -6.68 28.60 7.47
N PRO A 255 -7.87 28.44 8.07
CA PRO A 255 -8.95 27.67 7.44
C PRO A 255 -9.30 28.21 6.06
N GLY A 256 -9.59 27.31 5.11
CA GLY A 256 -9.97 27.65 3.75
C GLY A 256 -8.83 28.08 2.84
N THR A 257 -7.61 28.24 3.34
CA THR A 257 -6.45 28.63 2.54
C THR A 257 -5.70 27.40 2.04
N PRO A 258 -5.42 27.29 0.72
CA PRO A 258 -4.66 26.17 0.18
C PRO A 258 -3.23 26.16 0.73
N LEU A 259 -2.69 24.96 0.96
CA LEU A 259 -1.35 24.76 1.52
C LEU A 259 -0.43 24.12 0.48
N PHE A 260 0.76 24.70 0.34
CA PHE A 260 1.81 24.20 -0.53
C PHE A 260 3.10 24.04 0.27
N SER A 261 3.75 22.90 0.15
CA SER A 261 5.12 22.74 0.63
C SER A 261 6.10 23.19 -0.46
N PRO A 262 7.21 23.85 -0.09
CA PRO A 262 8.28 24.12 -1.03
C PRO A 262 8.97 22.82 -1.47
N PHE A 263 9.76 22.92 -2.51
CA PHE A 263 10.75 21.93 -2.89
C PHE A 263 12.07 22.67 -3.21
N PRO A 264 13.17 22.28 -2.58
CA PRO A 264 13.40 21.32 -1.47
C PRO A 264 13.14 21.92 -0.08
N PHE A 265 13.65 21.28 1.00
CA PHE A 265 13.77 21.95 2.30
C PHE A 265 14.63 23.21 2.14
N HIS A 266 14.17 24.34 2.65
CA HIS A 266 14.86 25.63 2.49
C HIS A 266 16.27 25.68 3.07
N SER A 267 16.55 24.81 4.04
CA SER A 267 17.82 24.75 4.76
C SER A 267 18.68 23.54 4.40
N VAL A 268 18.35 22.80 3.34
CA VAL A 268 19.07 21.60 2.92
C VAL A 268 19.46 21.73 1.45
N TYR A 269 20.73 21.98 1.20
CA TYR A 269 21.32 22.10 -0.14
C TYR A 269 22.48 21.12 -0.36
N SER A 270 22.87 20.39 0.67
CA SER A 270 23.94 19.39 0.60
C SER A 270 23.68 18.24 1.58
N VAL A 271 24.53 17.19 1.49
CA VAL A 271 24.53 16.06 2.44
C VAL A 271 24.87 16.54 3.86
N GLU A 272 25.74 17.53 3.99
CA GLU A 272 26.15 18.12 5.27
C GLU A 272 24.99 18.88 5.93
N ASP A 273 24.18 19.59 5.15
CA ASP A 273 22.97 20.23 5.66
C ASP A 273 21.95 19.20 6.10
N HIS A 274 21.77 18.13 5.33
CA HIS A 274 20.92 17.00 5.72
C HIS A 274 21.42 16.38 7.03
N LYS A 275 22.74 16.18 7.16
CA LYS A 275 23.34 15.68 8.40
C LYS A 275 23.01 16.55 9.60
N LYS A 276 23.12 17.88 9.49
CA LYS A 276 22.75 18.81 10.57
C LYS A 276 21.29 18.62 11.02
N HIS A 277 20.36 18.45 10.08
CA HIS A 277 18.95 18.17 10.40
C HIS A 277 18.79 16.83 11.10
N ILE A 278 19.47 15.80 10.64
CA ILE A 278 19.46 14.48 11.28
C ILE A 278 20.05 14.57 12.69
N ASP A 279 21.20 15.20 12.86
CA ASP A 279 21.86 15.37 14.17
C ASP A 279 20.93 16.10 15.13
N TRP A 280 20.25 17.15 14.68
CA TRP A 280 19.26 17.86 15.48
C TRP A 280 18.08 16.94 15.90
N MET A 281 17.51 16.16 14.97
CA MET A 281 16.47 15.18 15.31
C MET A 281 16.98 14.16 16.31
N MET A 282 18.22 13.74 16.19
CA MET A 282 18.85 12.80 17.10
C MET A 282 19.00 13.34 18.52
N HIS A 283 19.14 14.65 18.69
CA HIS A 283 19.13 15.30 20.00
C HIS A 283 17.71 15.36 20.60
N ILE A 284 16.71 15.66 19.78
CA ILE A 284 15.31 15.71 20.23
C ILE A 284 14.78 14.33 20.62
N THR A 285 15.10 13.32 19.82
CA THR A 285 14.65 11.95 20.01
C THR A 285 15.78 10.93 19.84
N PRO A 286 16.60 10.69 20.89
CA PRO A 286 17.75 9.80 20.81
C PRO A 286 17.42 8.35 20.43
N ARG A 287 16.20 7.90 20.67
CA ARG A 287 15.74 6.53 20.39
C ARG A 287 15.26 6.30 18.96
N ALA A 288 14.76 7.34 18.28
CA ALA A 288 14.11 7.19 17.00
C ALA A 288 15.09 6.83 15.88
N LEU A 289 14.64 5.99 14.96
CA LEU A 289 15.34 5.77 13.70
C LEU A 289 15.03 6.93 12.75
N ILE A 290 15.98 7.24 11.87
CA ILE A 290 15.82 8.26 10.84
C ILE A 290 15.60 7.60 9.49
N SER A 291 14.53 7.98 8.82
CA SER A 291 14.21 7.60 7.45
C SER A 291 14.34 8.80 6.52
N ALA A 292 14.96 8.62 5.37
CA ALA A 292 15.01 9.59 4.29
C ALA A 292 14.17 9.11 3.11
N LYS A 293 13.01 9.74 2.88
CA LYS A 293 12.16 9.45 1.74
C LYS A 293 12.52 10.35 0.56
N VAL A 294 12.89 9.73 -0.55
CA VAL A 294 13.30 10.39 -1.79
C VAL A 294 12.48 9.89 -2.98
N SER A 295 12.35 10.68 -4.04
CA SER A 295 11.91 10.17 -5.34
C SER A 295 13.06 9.39 -5.99
N ALA A 296 12.82 8.83 -7.17
CA ALA A 296 13.84 8.09 -7.93
C ALA A 296 14.32 8.92 -9.15
N PRO A 297 15.16 9.97 -8.96
CA PRO A 297 15.82 10.68 -10.07
C PRO A 297 16.92 9.81 -10.68
N ALA A 298 17.58 10.31 -11.72
CA ALA A 298 18.66 9.59 -12.42
C ALA A 298 19.86 9.27 -11.53
N ASP A 299 20.12 10.08 -10.51
CA ASP A 299 21.22 9.98 -9.53
C ASP A 299 20.75 9.46 -8.15
N VAL A 300 19.67 8.71 -8.09
CA VAL A 300 19.09 8.20 -6.85
C VAL A 300 20.03 7.32 -6.03
N ASP A 301 20.97 6.66 -6.67
CA ASP A 301 22.05 5.89 -6.05
C ASP A 301 22.97 6.78 -5.19
N MET A 302 23.41 7.92 -5.73
CA MET A 302 24.21 8.91 -4.99
C MET A 302 23.41 9.53 -3.84
N VAL A 303 22.11 9.81 -4.07
CA VAL A 303 21.22 10.34 -3.03
C VAL A 303 21.07 9.33 -1.87
N ALA A 304 20.96 8.03 -2.18
CA ALA A 304 20.87 6.99 -1.16
C ALA A 304 22.15 6.89 -0.32
N VAL A 305 23.32 6.88 -0.95
CA VAL A 305 24.62 6.88 -0.27
C VAL A 305 24.79 8.13 0.59
N GLY A 306 24.48 9.33 0.04
CA GLY A 306 24.53 10.58 0.79
C GLY A 306 23.58 10.57 2.01
N SER A 307 22.39 10.02 1.87
CA SER A 307 21.44 9.86 2.99
C SER A 307 21.99 8.95 4.10
N TYR A 308 22.65 7.86 3.73
CA TYR A 308 23.33 6.99 4.69
C TYR A 308 24.45 7.74 5.44
N TYR A 309 25.35 8.43 4.75
CA TYR A 309 26.43 9.18 5.39
C TYR A 309 25.92 10.38 6.20
N ALA A 310 24.79 10.96 5.85
CA ALA A 310 24.10 11.95 6.69
C ALA A 310 23.58 11.37 8.00
N GLY A 311 23.39 10.04 8.11
CA GLY A 311 22.96 9.37 9.34
C GLY A 311 21.62 8.66 9.25
N ALA A 312 21.00 8.55 8.07
CA ALA A 312 19.76 7.80 7.89
C ALA A 312 19.97 6.30 8.14
N HIS A 313 18.98 5.67 8.81
CA HIS A 313 18.89 4.23 9.04
C HIS A 313 18.15 3.54 7.90
N ILE A 314 17.13 4.26 7.39
CA ILE A 314 16.23 3.80 6.34
C ILE A 314 16.34 4.77 5.16
N VAL A 315 16.57 4.23 3.98
CA VAL A 315 16.44 4.96 2.71
C VAL A 315 15.16 4.47 2.04
N HIS A 316 14.19 5.35 1.89
CA HIS A 316 12.89 5.06 1.30
C HIS A 316 12.83 5.62 -0.13
N LEU A 317 12.95 4.74 -1.12
CA LEU A 317 12.83 5.08 -2.54
C LEU A 317 11.35 5.10 -2.94
N ASP A 318 10.89 6.18 -3.56
CA ASP A 318 9.52 6.29 -4.07
C ASP A 318 9.52 6.46 -5.59
N GLY A 319 9.12 5.39 -6.30
CA GLY A 319 9.12 5.33 -7.77
C GLY A 319 7.96 6.08 -8.42
N SER A 320 8.05 6.27 -9.73
CA SER A 320 7.11 7.08 -10.53
C SER A 320 5.65 6.61 -10.48
N TYR A 321 5.41 5.35 -10.16
CA TYR A 321 4.07 4.78 -10.12
C TYR A 321 3.33 4.99 -8.80
N GLY A 322 3.86 5.79 -7.88
CA GLY A 322 3.18 6.20 -6.67
C GLY A 322 1.82 6.84 -6.97
N GLY A 323 0.79 6.51 -6.17
CA GLY A 323 -0.56 7.06 -6.33
C GLY A 323 -0.77 8.30 -5.50
N THR A 324 -1.20 9.40 -6.13
CA THR A 324 -1.77 10.57 -5.43
C THR A 324 -2.77 11.27 -6.32
N GLY A 325 -3.88 11.75 -5.73
CA GLY A 325 -4.85 12.58 -6.43
C GLY A 325 -4.31 13.97 -6.79
N ALA A 326 -3.37 14.47 -6.00
CA ALA A 326 -2.83 15.83 -6.09
C ALA A 326 -1.68 16.01 -7.09
N SER A 327 -1.27 14.95 -7.82
CA SER A 327 -0.19 15.06 -8.80
C SER A 327 -0.72 15.45 -10.18
N PRO A 328 -0.12 16.46 -10.83
CA PRO A 328 -0.41 16.74 -12.24
C PRO A 328 -0.11 15.54 -13.14
N GLU A 329 -0.94 15.32 -14.17
CA GLU A 329 -0.76 14.17 -15.09
C GLU A 329 0.61 14.18 -15.78
N ILE A 330 1.13 15.37 -16.10
CA ILE A 330 2.44 15.51 -16.75
C ILE A 330 3.59 15.06 -15.83
N ALA A 331 3.46 15.20 -14.52
CA ALA A 331 4.49 14.76 -13.56
C ALA A 331 4.46 13.24 -13.33
N LYS A 332 3.25 12.64 -13.41
CA LYS A 332 3.08 11.20 -13.21
C LYS A 332 3.76 10.42 -14.32
N LYS A 333 4.62 9.47 -13.95
CA LYS A 333 5.29 8.53 -14.87
C LYS A 333 6.29 9.17 -15.86
N ASN A 334 6.54 10.48 -15.80
CA ASN A 334 7.36 11.15 -16.80
C ASN A 334 8.66 11.73 -16.25
N ILE A 335 8.85 11.79 -14.92
CA ILE A 335 10.02 12.44 -14.32
C ILE A 335 10.83 11.46 -13.47
N ALA A 336 10.20 10.84 -12.46
CA ALA A 336 10.92 9.85 -11.64
C ALA A 336 11.06 8.52 -12.37
N MET A 337 12.12 7.78 -12.02
CA MET A 337 12.37 6.43 -12.50
C MET A 337 11.31 5.47 -11.93
N PRO A 338 10.83 4.49 -12.70
CA PRO A 338 10.06 3.39 -12.16
C PRO A 338 10.83 2.61 -11.12
N ILE A 339 10.13 2.15 -10.08
CA ILE A 339 10.78 1.57 -8.89
C ILE A 339 11.55 0.29 -9.18
N GLU A 340 11.12 -0.50 -10.16
CA GLU A 340 11.78 -1.73 -10.58
C GLU A 340 13.17 -1.51 -11.19
N TYR A 341 13.47 -0.29 -11.66
CA TYR A 341 14.79 0.11 -12.12
C TYR A 341 15.61 0.80 -11.02
N ALA A 342 14.95 1.54 -10.12
CA ALA A 342 15.61 2.26 -9.05
C ALA A 342 16.18 1.32 -7.99
N ILE A 343 15.47 0.24 -7.64
CA ILE A 343 15.90 -0.70 -6.59
C ILE A 343 17.25 -1.34 -6.92
N PRO A 344 17.43 -2.05 -8.06
CA PRO A 344 18.69 -2.72 -8.34
C PRO A 344 19.84 -1.73 -8.52
N ARG A 345 19.57 -0.55 -9.09
CA ARG A 345 20.58 0.49 -9.22
C ARG A 345 21.13 0.93 -7.87
N VAL A 346 20.24 1.23 -6.90
CA VAL A 346 20.63 1.64 -5.56
C VAL A 346 21.26 0.46 -4.80
N HIS A 347 20.68 -0.72 -4.88
CA HIS A 347 21.20 -1.92 -4.22
C HIS A 347 22.65 -2.20 -4.62
N ASN A 348 22.93 -2.30 -5.93
CA ASN A 348 24.26 -2.58 -6.46
C ASN A 348 25.28 -1.48 -6.09
N PHE A 349 24.83 -0.21 -6.08
CA PHE A 349 25.72 0.90 -5.71
C PHE A 349 26.07 0.87 -4.21
N LEU A 350 25.09 0.58 -3.33
CA LEU A 350 25.34 0.40 -1.90
C LEU A 350 26.25 -0.80 -1.61
N GLU A 351 26.19 -1.86 -2.42
CA GLU A 351 27.11 -3.01 -2.34
C GLU A 351 28.53 -2.61 -2.76
N ALA A 352 28.67 -1.89 -3.88
CA ALA A 352 29.94 -1.40 -4.35
C ALA A 352 30.62 -0.46 -3.34
N GLU A 353 29.84 0.34 -2.61
CA GLU A 353 30.31 1.19 -1.49
C GLU A 353 30.58 0.42 -0.19
N GLY A 354 30.25 -0.88 -0.13
CA GLY A 354 30.43 -1.72 1.07
C GLY A 354 29.52 -1.39 2.24
N ILE A 355 28.43 -0.70 2.02
CA ILE A 355 27.50 -0.24 3.07
C ILE A 355 26.10 -0.86 2.98
N ARG A 356 25.84 -1.72 1.99
CA ARG A 356 24.51 -2.30 1.76
C ARG A 356 23.92 -2.99 3.00
N ASP A 357 24.73 -3.65 3.78
CA ASP A 357 24.28 -4.36 4.98
C ASP A 357 24.04 -3.44 6.19
N ASN A 358 24.45 -2.19 6.11
CA ASN A 358 24.31 -1.21 7.17
C ASN A 358 23.09 -0.27 6.98
N VAL A 359 22.35 -0.39 5.88
CA VAL A 359 21.20 0.43 5.57
C VAL A 359 19.98 -0.41 5.24
N THR A 360 18.82 -0.01 5.74
CA THR A 360 17.55 -0.61 5.35
C THR A 360 17.01 0.13 4.12
N LEU A 361 16.95 -0.57 2.99
CA LEU A 361 16.44 -0.05 1.72
C LEU A 361 14.98 -0.42 1.55
N ILE A 362 14.12 0.58 1.56
CA ILE A 362 12.66 0.42 1.43
C ILE A 362 12.19 1.01 0.11
N ALA A 363 11.28 0.31 -0.57
CA ALA A 363 10.77 0.72 -1.88
C ALA A 363 9.27 0.99 -1.86
N SER A 364 8.82 2.00 -2.60
CA SER A 364 7.41 2.30 -2.82
C SER A 364 7.14 2.80 -4.24
N GLY A 365 5.87 2.96 -4.59
CA GLY A 365 5.47 3.45 -5.90
C GLY A 365 5.23 2.33 -6.91
N GLY A 366 4.07 1.69 -6.80
CA GLY A 366 3.65 0.65 -7.73
C GLY A 366 3.44 -0.72 -7.11
N ILE A 367 3.53 -0.85 -5.81
CA ILE A 367 3.28 -2.09 -5.06
C ILE A 367 1.77 -2.34 -4.97
N ARG A 368 1.29 -3.46 -5.53
CA ARG A 368 -0.14 -3.78 -5.63
C ARG A 368 -0.48 -5.15 -5.06
N THR A 369 0.48 -6.08 -5.05
CA THR A 369 0.28 -7.48 -4.68
C THR A 369 1.42 -7.98 -3.80
N ALA A 370 1.20 -9.12 -3.14
CA ALA A 370 2.25 -9.86 -2.43
C ALA A 370 3.45 -10.21 -3.34
N HIS A 371 3.17 -10.55 -4.60
CA HIS A 371 4.21 -10.83 -5.59
C HIS A 371 5.02 -9.59 -5.98
N ASP A 372 4.39 -8.39 -6.04
CA ASP A 372 5.13 -7.15 -6.25
C ASP A 372 6.09 -6.89 -5.08
N ILE A 373 5.68 -7.21 -3.83
CA ILE A 373 6.55 -7.13 -2.65
C ILE A 373 7.76 -8.06 -2.81
N ALA A 374 7.51 -9.32 -3.11
CA ALA A 374 8.58 -10.30 -3.29
C ALA A 374 9.53 -9.93 -4.44
N LYS A 375 9.00 -9.42 -5.57
CA LYS A 375 9.83 -8.93 -6.69
C LYS A 375 10.70 -7.73 -6.29
N ALA A 376 10.15 -6.78 -5.52
CA ALA A 376 10.93 -5.65 -5.01
C ALA A 376 12.09 -6.13 -4.11
N ILE A 377 11.85 -7.14 -3.27
CA ILE A 377 12.88 -7.73 -2.41
C ILE A 377 13.91 -8.47 -3.26
N ALA A 378 13.49 -9.28 -4.24
CA ALA A 378 14.40 -9.97 -5.15
C ALA A 378 15.27 -9.01 -5.97
N LEU A 379 14.76 -7.82 -6.28
CA LEU A 379 15.54 -6.75 -6.94
C LEU A 379 16.52 -6.05 -5.99
N GLY A 380 16.44 -6.26 -4.68
CA GLY A 380 17.41 -5.74 -3.71
C GLY A 380 16.84 -4.86 -2.59
N ALA A 381 15.53 -4.63 -2.49
CA ALA A 381 14.95 -3.96 -1.34
C ALA A 381 14.94 -4.89 -0.11
N ASP A 382 14.94 -4.31 1.10
CA ASP A 382 14.69 -5.07 2.34
C ASP A 382 13.18 -5.25 2.59
N GLY A 383 12.39 -4.30 2.14
CA GLY A 383 10.93 -4.31 2.26
C GLY A 383 10.31 -3.17 1.46
N VAL A 384 9.00 -2.96 1.65
CA VAL A 384 8.25 -2.00 0.85
C VAL A 384 7.33 -1.11 1.69
N VAL A 385 6.93 0.02 1.11
CA VAL A 385 5.83 0.84 1.62
C VAL A 385 4.63 0.70 0.68
N ILE A 386 3.48 0.40 1.27
CA ILE A 386 2.22 0.28 0.56
C ILE A 386 1.32 1.49 0.81
N GLY A 387 0.48 1.83 -0.14
CA GLY A 387 -0.43 2.97 -0.02
C GLY A 387 -1.73 2.74 -0.79
N THR A 388 -1.69 2.78 -2.12
CA THR A 388 -2.90 2.59 -2.94
C THR A 388 -3.57 1.24 -2.68
N SER A 389 -2.81 0.19 -2.38
CA SER A 389 -3.34 -1.14 -2.06
C SER A 389 -4.25 -1.12 -0.85
N GLU A 390 -3.89 -0.39 0.21
CA GLU A 390 -4.73 -0.18 1.39
C GLU A 390 -6.03 0.55 1.03
N LEU A 391 -5.93 1.60 0.19
CA LEU A 391 -7.09 2.36 -0.24
C LEU A 391 -8.04 1.51 -1.09
N VAL A 392 -7.50 0.65 -1.96
CA VAL A 392 -8.28 -0.31 -2.75
C VAL A 392 -8.95 -1.31 -1.83
N ALA A 393 -8.25 -1.87 -0.85
CA ALA A 393 -8.82 -2.78 0.14
C ALA A 393 -10.06 -2.21 0.85
N VAL A 394 -10.06 -0.89 1.12
CA VAL A 394 -11.19 -0.19 1.75
C VAL A 394 -12.13 0.49 0.73
N GLY A 395 -12.13 0.02 -0.52
CA GLY A 395 -13.14 0.35 -1.51
C GLY A 395 -12.79 1.50 -2.47
N CYS A 396 -11.53 1.90 -2.61
CA CYS A 396 -11.10 2.79 -3.68
C CYS A 396 -11.23 2.08 -5.03
N ILE A 397 -11.90 2.71 -5.98
CA ILE A 397 -12.11 2.21 -7.35
C ILE A 397 -11.23 2.90 -8.38
N ARG A 398 -10.28 3.71 -7.97
CA ARG A 398 -9.37 4.47 -8.83
C ARG A 398 -10.07 5.48 -9.77
N CYS A 399 -11.21 6.02 -9.35
CA CYS A 399 -12.00 6.98 -10.14
C CYS A 399 -11.33 8.36 -10.35
N ARG A 400 -10.20 8.65 -9.68
CA ARG A 400 -9.40 9.89 -9.77
C ARG A 400 -10.15 11.18 -9.38
N ARG A 401 -11.24 11.07 -8.61
CA ARG A 401 -12.05 12.21 -8.13
C ARG A 401 -11.73 12.61 -6.69
N CYS A 402 -10.50 12.39 -6.23
CA CYS A 402 -10.10 12.68 -4.85
C CYS A 402 -10.09 14.17 -4.53
N GLU A 403 -9.81 15.03 -5.53
CA GLU A 403 -9.69 16.48 -5.40
C GLU A 403 -10.91 17.26 -5.92
N SER A 404 -12.02 16.56 -6.26
CA SER A 404 -13.21 17.20 -6.80
C SER A 404 -14.29 17.44 -5.75
N GLY A 405 -14.85 18.65 -5.69
CA GLY A 405 -15.96 19.01 -4.82
C GLY A 405 -15.70 18.67 -3.34
N ARG A 406 -16.63 17.96 -2.69
CA ARG A 406 -16.49 17.54 -1.29
C ARG A 406 -15.45 16.41 -1.07
N GLY A 407 -14.74 15.99 -2.10
CA GLY A 407 -13.76 14.91 -2.06
C GLY A 407 -14.36 13.54 -2.38
N CYS A 408 -13.74 12.49 -1.85
CA CYS A 408 -14.09 11.10 -2.17
C CYS A 408 -15.46 10.69 -1.62
N ALA A 409 -16.39 10.35 -2.51
CA ALA A 409 -17.73 9.89 -2.14
C ALA A 409 -17.74 8.60 -1.27
N ARG A 410 -16.63 7.85 -1.26
CA ARG A 410 -16.43 6.65 -0.42
C ARG A 410 -16.04 6.99 1.03
N GLY A 411 -15.65 8.23 1.32
CA GLY A 411 -15.15 8.64 2.65
C GLY A 411 -13.64 8.45 2.84
N ILE A 412 -12.89 8.12 1.80
CA ILE A 412 -11.44 7.88 1.88
C ILE A 412 -10.66 9.21 1.89
N ALA A 413 -10.71 9.96 0.80
CA ALA A 413 -9.96 11.20 0.61
C ALA A 413 -10.90 12.41 0.74
N THR A 414 -11.33 12.70 1.96
CA THR A 414 -12.28 13.77 2.27
C THR A 414 -12.13 14.23 3.72
N THR A 415 -12.49 15.49 3.98
CA THR A 415 -12.66 16.06 5.32
C THR A 415 -14.13 16.43 5.60
N ASN A 416 -15.05 16.11 4.69
CA ASN A 416 -16.48 16.36 4.87
C ASN A 416 -17.07 15.31 5.82
N ASP A 417 -17.68 15.77 6.93
CA ASP A 417 -18.15 14.91 8.02
C ASP A 417 -19.16 13.84 7.56
N GLU A 418 -20.10 14.20 6.66
CA GLU A 418 -21.08 13.25 6.12
C GLU A 418 -20.42 12.11 5.32
N LEU A 419 -19.34 12.43 4.62
CA LEU A 419 -18.59 11.43 3.84
C LEU A 419 -17.65 10.64 4.74
N VAL A 420 -17.01 11.27 5.73
CA VAL A 420 -16.18 10.61 6.74
C VAL A 420 -17.00 9.57 7.52
N ALA A 421 -18.23 9.89 7.88
CA ALA A 421 -19.14 8.97 8.60
C ALA A 421 -19.45 7.68 7.84
N LYS A 422 -19.25 7.65 6.52
CA LYS A 422 -19.40 6.43 5.70
C LYS A 422 -18.27 5.42 5.88
N MET A 423 -17.17 5.84 6.49
CA MET A 423 -15.98 5.02 6.72
C MET A 423 -15.98 4.53 8.16
N ASP A 424 -16.45 3.32 8.38
CA ASP A 424 -16.40 2.67 9.68
C ASP A 424 -14.99 2.22 10.02
N ILE A 425 -14.50 2.55 11.23
CA ILE A 425 -13.13 2.31 11.67
C ILE A 425 -12.86 0.81 11.83
N GLU A 426 -13.79 0.06 12.42
CA GLU A 426 -13.63 -1.37 12.64
C GLU A 426 -13.61 -2.12 11.30
N TRP A 427 -14.49 -1.73 10.39
CA TRP A 427 -14.51 -2.28 9.03
C TRP A 427 -13.21 -2.01 8.28
N VAL A 428 -12.65 -0.79 8.36
CA VAL A 428 -11.34 -0.48 7.78
C VAL A 428 -10.24 -1.34 8.38
N THR A 429 -10.21 -1.42 9.71
CA THR A 429 -9.23 -2.20 10.47
C THR A 429 -9.25 -3.66 10.03
N GLN A 430 -10.43 -4.29 10.03
CA GLN A 430 -10.55 -5.71 9.71
C GLN A 430 -10.17 -6.00 8.26
N ARG A 431 -10.54 -5.13 7.31
CA ARG A 431 -10.19 -5.32 5.90
C ARG A 431 -8.68 -5.24 5.65
N LEU A 432 -7.98 -4.37 6.37
CA LEU A 432 -6.52 -4.29 6.26
C LEU A 432 -5.84 -5.49 6.92
N ILE A 433 -6.30 -5.91 8.10
CA ILE A 433 -5.82 -7.15 8.77
C ILE A 433 -5.99 -8.35 7.83
N ASN A 434 -7.14 -8.50 7.21
CA ASN A 434 -7.42 -9.58 6.27
C ASN A 434 -6.51 -9.52 5.04
N LEU A 435 -6.32 -8.33 4.44
CA LEU A 435 -5.42 -8.17 3.30
C LEU A 435 -4.00 -8.60 3.66
N PHE A 436 -3.51 -8.18 4.83
CA PHE A 436 -2.15 -8.50 5.29
C PHE A 436 -1.98 -10.00 5.55
N ALA A 437 -3.01 -10.67 6.11
CA ALA A 437 -3.01 -12.11 6.30
C ALA A 437 -2.90 -12.85 4.95
N ALA A 438 -3.74 -12.47 3.97
CA ALA A 438 -3.70 -13.07 2.64
C ALA A 438 -2.37 -12.82 1.92
N TRP A 439 -1.74 -11.67 2.10
CA TRP A 439 -0.45 -11.38 1.51
C TRP A 439 0.70 -12.14 2.18
N GLN A 440 0.68 -12.26 3.51
CA GLN A 440 1.68 -13.05 4.22
C GLN A 440 1.62 -14.52 3.79
N GLU A 441 0.41 -15.11 3.70
CA GLU A 441 0.21 -16.47 3.18
C GLU A 441 0.84 -16.64 1.79
N GLN A 442 0.60 -15.68 0.88
CA GLN A 442 1.14 -15.74 -0.49
C GLN A 442 2.66 -15.59 -0.54
N ILE A 443 3.25 -14.75 0.32
CA ILE A 443 4.72 -14.60 0.40
C ILE A 443 5.34 -15.88 0.95
N ILE A 444 4.78 -16.46 2.00
CA ILE A 444 5.25 -17.74 2.57
C ILE A 444 5.21 -18.83 1.50
N ASP A 445 4.08 -19.01 0.81
CA ASP A 445 3.94 -19.99 -0.26
C ASP A 445 4.99 -19.80 -1.36
N LEU A 446 5.23 -18.55 -1.77
CA LEU A 446 6.23 -18.22 -2.78
C LEU A 446 7.65 -18.59 -2.31
N LEU A 447 8.01 -18.23 -1.07
CA LEU A 447 9.33 -18.54 -0.52
C LEU A 447 9.55 -20.05 -0.41
N VAL A 448 8.55 -20.81 0.04
CA VAL A 448 8.60 -22.29 0.07
C VAL A 448 8.84 -22.85 -1.34
N GLN A 449 8.13 -22.36 -2.36
CA GLN A 449 8.32 -22.79 -3.75
C GLN A 449 9.69 -22.40 -4.32
N LEU A 450 10.31 -21.33 -3.82
CA LEU A 450 11.67 -20.92 -4.18
C LEU A 450 12.77 -21.61 -3.36
N GLY A 451 12.40 -22.38 -2.33
CA GLY A 451 13.36 -23.04 -1.42
C GLY A 451 14.04 -22.06 -0.46
N LEU A 452 13.35 -20.98 -0.05
CA LEU A 452 13.89 -19.93 0.82
C LEU A 452 13.19 -19.94 2.17
N ARG A 453 13.97 -19.81 3.26
CA ARG A 453 13.47 -19.81 4.64
C ARG A 453 13.04 -18.43 5.14
N GLY A 454 13.26 -17.38 4.35
CA GLY A 454 12.82 -16.03 4.72
C GLY A 454 13.04 -15.00 3.65
N VAL A 455 12.36 -13.84 3.82
CA VAL A 455 12.47 -12.70 2.88
C VAL A 455 13.90 -12.16 2.76
N ARG A 456 14.72 -12.33 3.81
CA ARG A 456 16.11 -11.90 3.79
C ARG A 456 16.95 -12.68 2.78
N GLU A 457 16.66 -13.98 2.60
CA GLU A 457 17.34 -14.83 1.61
C GLU A 457 16.93 -14.48 0.17
N LEU A 458 15.74 -13.89 -0.01
CA LEU A 458 15.26 -13.42 -1.32
C LEU A 458 15.93 -12.10 -1.75
N ARG A 459 16.48 -11.33 -0.82
CA ARG A 459 17.04 -10.01 -1.13
C ARG A 459 18.18 -10.08 -2.14
N GLY A 460 18.03 -9.34 -3.25
CA GLY A 460 19.04 -9.27 -4.31
C GLY A 460 19.12 -10.52 -5.21
N ARG A 461 18.21 -11.49 -5.05
CA ARG A 461 18.17 -12.71 -5.84
C ARG A 461 17.54 -12.46 -7.22
N THR A 462 18.18 -11.59 -8.02
CA THR A 462 17.75 -11.29 -9.39
C THR A 462 17.83 -12.48 -10.31
N ASP A 463 18.65 -13.47 -9.99
CA ASP A 463 18.73 -14.78 -10.67
C ASP A 463 17.40 -15.55 -10.63
N LEU A 464 16.54 -15.29 -9.65
CA LEU A 464 15.20 -15.86 -9.55
C LEU A 464 14.14 -15.06 -10.34
N LEU A 465 14.53 -14.00 -11.04
CA LEU A 465 13.62 -13.18 -11.84
C LEU A 465 13.96 -13.25 -13.32
N ARG A 466 12.91 -13.24 -14.13
CA ARG A 466 12.99 -13.14 -15.58
C ARG A 466 12.14 -11.97 -16.06
N HIS A 467 12.69 -11.16 -16.96
CA HIS A 467 11.96 -10.08 -17.61
C HIS A 467 11.45 -10.54 -18.96
N LEU A 468 10.14 -10.47 -19.19
CA LEU A 468 9.49 -11.05 -20.38
C LEU A 468 9.87 -10.40 -21.72
N ASP A 469 10.36 -9.16 -21.70
CA ASP A 469 10.74 -8.46 -22.94
C ASP A 469 12.21 -8.71 -23.34
N TYR A 470 12.99 -9.46 -22.55
CA TYR A 470 14.41 -9.75 -22.77
C TYR A 470 14.68 -11.26 -22.86
N GLU A 471 13.79 -11.98 -23.51
CA GLU A 471 13.95 -13.41 -23.79
C GLU A 471 14.76 -13.68 -25.07
#